data_cec9d629e03cf2c3ac8c8e114317cb37
#
_entry.id   cec9d629e03cf2c3ac8c8e114317cb37
#
_cell.length_a   1.000
_cell.length_b   1.000
_cell.length_c   1.000
_cell.angle_alpha   90.00
_cell.angle_beta   90.00
_cell.angle_gamma   90.00
#
_symmetry.space_group_name_H-M   'P 1'
#
loop_
_entity.id
_entity.type
_entity.pdbx_description
1 polymer ?
#
loop_
_entity_poly.entity_id
_entity_poly.type
_entity_poly.pdbx_seq_one_letter_code
_entity_poly.pdbx_strand_id
1 'polypeptide(L)'
;MVKLPETSKRARIDKTQSTMLAIISIAAVITIFCLMSAKALLSQAAYQRKVVKANQAAVKQLQANVTAAKALVTQYSQVFEGTNPSNIIGGQNTTSPDAVPPNGDNARIVLDALPSKYDFPALISSVSNILTDDKITSPSVTGTDESATIDNNAATNPQPQQIQLTVTGTGTYDNVLAFVQDLERSIRPFDVVSLQLAGPQDSLIFTLTVNTYFQPAKSLNVVTQEVK
;
A
#
# COMPACT_ATOMS: atom_id res chain seq x y z
N MET A 1 72.68 -82.97 -6.71
CA MET A 1 72.36 -81.61 -7.06
C MET A 1 70.85 -81.46 -7.17
N VAL A 2 70.18 -80.99 -6.10
CA VAL A 2 68.72 -80.86 -6.12
C VAL A 2 68.41 -79.40 -6.48
N LYS A 3 67.76 -79.24 -7.66
CA LYS A 3 67.28 -77.97 -8.19
C LYS A 3 66.02 -77.55 -7.38
N LEU A 4 66.12 -76.54 -6.54
CA LEU A 4 64.96 -75.96 -5.85
C LEU A 4 64.08 -75.23 -6.83
N PRO A 5 62.77 -75.31 -6.72
CA PRO A 5 61.88 -74.76 -7.73
C PRO A 5 61.80 -73.24 -7.64
N GLU A 6 62.02 -72.56 -8.76
CA GLU A 6 61.87 -71.13 -8.96
C GLU A 6 60.43 -70.61 -8.78
N THR A 7 59.48 -71.49 -8.59
CA THR A 7 58.04 -71.16 -8.51
C THR A 7 57.64 -70.41 -7.22
N SER A 8 58.44 -70.53 -6.15
CA SER A 8 58.08 -69.87 -4.85
C SER A 8 58.32 -68.35 -4.86
N LYS A 9 59.26 -67.84 -5.65
CA LYS A 9 59.53 -66.41 -5.74
C LYS A 9 58.52 -65.66 -6.60
N ARG A 10 58.09 -66.23 -7.74
CA ARG A 10 57.05 -65.65 -8.58
C ARG A 10 55.70 -65.60 -7.86
N ALA A 11 55.28 -66.65 -7.21
CA ALA A 11 54.05 -66.72 -6.44
C ALA A 11 54.02 -65.70 -5.28
N ARG A 12 55.16 -65.39 -4.66
CA ARG A 12 55.28 -64.33 -3.63
C ARG A 12 55.18 -62.93 -4.20
N ILE A 13 55.75 -62.69 -5.40
CA ILE A 13 55.70 -61.41 -6.08
C ILE A 13 54.26 -61.17 -6.54
N ASP A 14 53.57 -62.12 -7.13
CA ASP A 14 52.16 -62.04 -7.56
C ASP A 14 51.22 -61.79 -6.38
N LYS A 15 51.44 -62.46 -5.25
CA LYS A 15 50.67 -62.26 -4.01
C LYS A 15 50.86 -60.88 -3.42
N THR A 16 52.06 -60.33 -3.44
CA THR A 16 52.40 -58.99 -2.99
C THR A 16 51.80 -57.92 -3.92
N GLN A 17 51.81 -58.13 -5.21
CA GLN A 17 51.17 -57.21 -6.17
C GLN A 17 49.63 -57.25 -6.07
N SER A 18 49.03 -58.43 -5.86
CA SER A 18 47.61 -58.58 -5.62
C SER A 18 47.14 -57.90 -4.33
N THR A 19 47.89 -57.97 -3.25
CA THR A 19 47.56 -57.25 -1.99
C THR A 19 47.75 -55.73 -2.12
N MET A 20 48.76 -55.26 -2.88
CA MET A 20 48.91 -53.84 -3.15
C MET A 20 47.75 -53.31 -4.00
N LEU A 21 47.31 -54.00 -5.04
CA LEU A 21 46.17 -53.62 -5.85
C LEU A 21 44.89 -53.57 -5.02
N ALA A 22 44.69 -54.51 -4.12
CA ALA A 22 43.51 -54.52 -3.23
C ALA A 22 43.54 -53.31 -2.29
N ILE A 23 44.67 -52.98 -1.69
CA ILE A 23 44.79 -51.78 -0.83
C ILE A 23 44.56 -50.48 -1.63
N ILE A 24 45.07 -50.36 -2.83
CA ILE A 24 44.88 -49.19 -3.67
C ILE A 24 43.41 -49.04 -4.07
N SER A 25 42.74 -50.15 -4.43
CA SER A 25 41.33 -50.13 -4.79
C SER A 25 40.44 -49.74 -3.62
N ILE A 26 40.68 -50.23 -2.42
CA ILE A 26 39.95 -49.86 -1.18
C ILE A 26 40.19 -48.36 -0.86
N ALA A 27 41.45 -47.88 -0.96
CA ALA A 27 41.76 -46.51 -0.73
C ALA A 27 41.04 -45.58 -1.75
N ALA A 28 40.99 -45.98 -3.02
CA ALA A 28 40.29 -45.24 -4.04
C ALA A 28 38.76 -45.14 -3.77
N VAL A 29 38.14 -46.26 -3.34
CA VAL A 29 36.71 -46.24 -2.97
C VAL A 29 36.43 -45.34 -1.77
N ILE A 30 37.27 -45.39 -0.73
CA ILE A 30 37.16 -44.53 0.43
C ILE A 30 37.31 -43.04 0.04
N THR A 31 38.28 -42.70 -0.82
CA THR A 31 38.50 -41.30 -1.24
C THR A 31 37.31 -40.79 -2.04
N ILE A 32 36.75 -41.60 -2.98
CA ILE A 32 35.56 -41.21 -3.74
C ILE A 32 34.36 -41.00 -2.81
N PHE A 33 34.15 -41.91 -1.87
CA PHE A 33 33.06 -41.79 -0.88
C PHE A 33 33.21 -40.53 -0.01
N CYS A 34 34.40 -40.21 0.47
CA CYS A 34 34.70 -38.99 1.23
C CYS A 34 34.44 -37.72 0.41
N LEU A 35 34.82 -37.71 -0.87
CA LEU A 35 34.59 -36.57 -1.75
C LEU A 35 33.09 -36.36 -2.03
N MET A 36 32.33 -37.42 -2.26
CA MET A 36 30.88 -37.35 -2.44
C MET A 36 30.19 -36.84 -1.17
N SER A 37 30.56 -37.38 -0.02
CA SER A 37 30.01 -36.96 1.28
C SER A 37 30.36 -35.51 1.60
N ALA A 38 31.58 -35.09 1.36
CA ALA A 38 32.01 -33.71 1.56
C ALA A 38 31.23 -32.72 0.65
N LYS A 39 31.02 -33.09 -0.62
CA LYS A 39 30.20 -32.28 -1.56
C LYS A 39 28.75 -32.17 -1.07
N ALA A 40 28.13 -33.27 -0.61
CA ALA A 40 26.78 -33.25 -0.08
C ALA A 40 26.65 -32.37 1.16
N LEU A 41 27.59 -32.47 2.11
CA LEU A 41 27.60 -31.65 3.32
C LEU A 41 27.82 -30.16 2.99
N LEU A 42 28.70 -29.84 2.06
CA LEU A 42 28.94 -28.45 1.63
C LEU A 42 27.70 -27.86 0.95
N SER A 43 27.00 -28.63 0.11
CA SER A 43 25.78 -28.15 -0.53
C SER A 43 24.66 -27.92 0.51
N GLN A 44 24.51 -28.80 1.50
CA GLN A 44 23.56 -28.65 2.57
C GLN A 44 23.88 -27.44 3.47
N ALA A 45 25.16 -27.24 3.79
CA ALA A 45 25.61 -26.07 4.57
C ALA A 45 25.37 -24.76 3.79
N ALA A 46 25.60 -24.75 2.48
CA ALA A 46 25.30 -23.58 1.64
C ALA A 46 23.78 -23.27 1.61
N TYR A 47 22.94 -24.29 1.49
CA TYR A 47 21.49 -24.13 1.57
C TYR A 47 21.03 -23.61 2.95
N GLN A 48 21.52 -24.19 4.04
CA GLN A 48 21.19 -23.72 5.40
C GLN A 48 21.62 -22.25 5.60
N ARG A 49 22.79 -21.84 5.09
CA ARG A 49 23.22 -20.44 5.15
C ARG A 49 22.26 -19.51 4.39
N LYS A 50 21.73 -19.93 3.23
CA LYS A 50 20.73 -19.16 2.50
C LYS A 50 19.43 -19.00 3.30
N VAL A 51 18.94 -20.12 3.91
CA VAL A 51 17.73 -20.11 4.73
C VAL A 51 17.89 -19.22 5.96
N VAL A 52 19.03 -19.35 6.68
CA VAL A 52 19.31 -18.49 7.84
C VAL A 52 19.36 -17.01 7.45
N LYS A 53 20.03 -16.68 6.33
CA LYS A 53 20.08 -15.30 5.83
C LYS A 53 18.71 -14.76 5.46
N ALA A 54 17.87 -15.57 4.81
CA ALA A 54 16.50 -15.20 4.47
C ALA A 54 15.64 -14.97 5.74
N ASN A 55 15.75 -15.86 6.73
CA ASN A 55 15.05 -15.71 7.99
C ASN A 55 15.52 -14.47 8.77
N GLN A 56 16.82 -14.18 8.80
CA GLN A 56 17.34 -12.96 9.42
C GLN A 56 16.81 -11.69 8.72
N ALA A 57 16.72 -11.69 7.40
CA ALA A 57 16.14 -10.59 6.64
C ALA A 57 14.65 -10.42 6.97
N ALA A 58 13.89 -11.52 7.05
CA ALA A 58 12.48 -11.50 7.43
C ALA A 58 12.27 -10.97 8.86
N VAL A 59 13.08 -11.42 9.82
CA VAL A 59 13.03 -10.93 11.20
C VAL A 59 13.33 -9.43 11.27
N LYS A 60 14.36 -8.97 10.55
CA LYS A 60 14.69 -7.54 10.49
C LYS A 60 13.53 -6.72 9.91
N GLN A 61 12.90 -7.23 8.85
CA GLN A 61 11.72 -6.56 8.24
C GLN A 61 10.54 -6.53 9.20
N LEU A 62 10.26 -7.63 9.91
CA LEU A 62 9.20 -7.67 10.91
C LEU A 62 9.45 -6.69 12.06
N GLN A 63 10.68 -6.59 12.54
CA GLN A 63 11.05 -5.60 13.57
C GLN A 63 10.85 -4.16 13.08
N ALA A 64 11.23 -3.87 11.83
CA ALA A 64 10.98 -2.57 11.22
C ALA A 64 9.47 -2.27 11.10
N ASN A 65 8.68 -3.26 10.69
CA ASN A 65 7.23 -3.14 10.59
C ASN A 65 6.58 -2.89 11.96
N VAL A 66 7.02 -3.60 13.01
CA VAL A 66 6.53 -3.38 14.38
C VAL A 66 6.88 -1.97 14.88
N THR A 67 8.08 -1.50 14.59
CA THR A 67 8.49 -0.13 14.94
C THR A 67 7.65 0.91 14.20
N ALA A 68 7.42 0.71 12.91
CA ALA A 68 6.57 1.58 12.10
C ALA A 68 5.11 1.56 12.60
N ALA A 69 4.58 0.39 12.95
CA ALA A 69 3.24 0.27 13.51
C ALA A 69 3.09 1.01 14.85
N LYS A 70 4.08 0.90 15.75
CA LYS A 70 4.08 1.66 17.00
C LYS A 70 4.14 3.17 16.76
N ALA A 71 4.97 3.62 15.84
CA ALA A 71 5.04 5.03 15.46
C ALA A 71 3.70 5.52 14.88
N LEU A 72 3.05 4.71 14.04
CA LEU A 72 1.73 5.01 13.48
C LEU A 72 0.67 5.14 14.57
N VAL A 73 0.63 4.21 15.54
CA VAL A 73 -0.32 4.30 16.68
C VAL A 73 -0.10 5.59 17.48
N THR A 74 1.16 5.95 17.74
CA THR A 74 1.47 7.19 18.45
C THR A 74 1.05 8.43 17.67
N GLN A 75 1.31 8.45 16.36
CA GLN A 75 0.89 9.55 15.49
C GLN A 75 -0.64 9.61 15.37
N TYR A 76 -1.31 8.44 15.27
CA TYR A 76 -2.76 8.37 15.22
C TYR A 76 -3.39 8.97 16.48
N SER A 77 -2.94 8.55 17.66
CA SER A 77 -3.50 9.10 18.90
C SER A 77 -3.21 10.59 19.08
N GLN A 78 -2.05 11.09 18.64
CA GLN A 78 -1.74 12.51 18.70
C GLN A 78 -2.58 13.35 17.74
N VAL A 79 -2.86 12.84 16.53
CA VAL A 79 -3.55 13.60 15.49
C VAL A 79 -5.05 13.44 15.56
N PHE A 80 -5.57 12.27 15.92
CA PHE A 80 -6.99 11.94 15.80
C PHE A 80 -7.73 11.83 17.14
N GLU A 81 -7.07 11.37 18.21
CA GLU A 81 -7.73 11.10 19.50
C GLU A 81 -7.73 12.30 20.45
N GLY A 82 -6.95 13.33 20.18
CA GLY A 82 -6.87 14.52 21.01
C GLY A 82 -8.16 15.37 20.99
N THR A 83 -8.53 15.96 22.13
CA THR A 83 -9.67 16.90 22.23
C THR A 83 -9.44 18.21 21.48
N ASN A 84 -8.25 18.46 21.01
CA ASN A 84 -7.90 19.67 20.25
C ASN A 84 -6.88 19.32 19.15
N PRO A 85 -7.30 18.56 18.13
CA PRO A 85 -6.40 18.19 17.05
C PRO A 85 -6.05 19.45 16.25
N SER A 86 -4.84 19.95 16.45
CA SER A 86 -4.34 21.17 15.80
C SER A 86 -4.25 21.05 14.26
N ASN A 87 -4.40 19.85 13.74
CA ASN A 87 -4.19 19.52 12.31
C ASN A 87 -5.49 19.27 11.53
N ILE A 88 -6.65 19.24 12.21
CA ILE A 88 -7.95 19.02 11.57
C ILE A 88 -8.83 20.22 11.87
N ILE A 89 -9.06 21.06 10.86
CA ILE A 89 -9.91 22.25 10.98
C ILE A 89 -11.35 21.78 11.27
N GLY A 90 -11.92 22.27 12.40
CA GLY A 90 -13.29 21.93 12.81
C GLY A 90 -13.47 20.54 13.44
N GLY A 91 -12.43 19.71 13.46
CA GLY A 91 -12.48 18.40 14.10
C GLY A 91 -12.40 18.50 15.62
N GLN A 92 -13.49 18.17 16.29
CA GLN A 92 -13.54 18.14 17.77
C GLN A 92 -13.68 16.72 18.31
N ASN A 93 -13.59 15.72 17.43
CA ASN A 93 -13.79 14.30 17.76
C ASN A 93 -15.12 14.06 18.52
N THR A 94 -16.16 14.83 18.19
CA THR A 94 -17.46 14.76 18.83
C THR A 94 -18.33 13.76 18.10
N THR A 95 -18.49 12.57 18.67
CA THR A 95 -19.41 11.54 18.16
C THR A 95 -20.80 11.66 18.79
N SER A 96 -21.00 12.58 19.72
CA SER A 96 -22.30 12.79 20.36
C SER A 96 -23.30 13.40 19.37
N PRO A 97 -24.51 12.82 19.22
CA PRO A 97 -25.56 13.39 18.37
C PRO A 97 -26.02 14.80 18.85
N ASP A 98 -25.75 15.14 20.10
CA ASP A 98 -26.12 16.44 20.69
C ASP A 98 -25.02 17.51 20.52
N ALA A 99 -23.88 17.16 19.95
CA ALA A 99 -22.82 18.10 19.68
C ALA A 99 -23.19 19.04 18.51
N VAL A 100 -22.92 20.34 18.69
CA VAL A 100 -23.17 21.34 17.65
C VAL A 100 -21.85 22.00 17.24
N PRO A 101 -21.41 21.82 16.01
CA PRO A 101 -21.90 20.84 15.00
C PRO A 101 -21.43 19.41 15.33
N PRO A 102 -22.18 18.39 14.95
CA PRO A 102 -21.76 17.00 15.10
C PRO A 102 -20.69 16.69 14.01
N ASN A 103 -19.44 16.91 14.33
CA ASN A 103 -18.35 16.72 13.35
C ASN A 103 -17.98 15.25 13.14
N GLY A 104 -18.42 14.36 14.05
CA GLY A 104 -18.08 12.94 14.01
C GLY A 104 -16.66 12.63 14.44
N ASP A 105 -16.21 11.45 14.10
CA ASP A 105 -14.86 10.95 14.38
C ASP A 105 -13.85 11.63 13.44
N ASN A 106 -12.80 12.23 14.00
CA ASN A 106 -11.76 12.92 13.24
C ASN A 106 -11.13 12.07 12.15
N ALA A 107 -10.91 10.78 12.42
CA ALA A 107 -10.37 9.86 11.41
C ALA A 107 -11.32 9.70 10.22
N ARG A 108 -12.63 9.67 10.48
CA ARG A 108 -13.66 9.58 9.45
C ARG A 108 -13.74 10.86 8.62
N ILE A 109 -13.67 12.02 9.28
CA ILE A 109 -13.63 13.33 8.59
C ILE A 109 -12.49 13.37 7.56
N VAL A 110 -11.29 12.93 7.95
CA VAL A 110 -10.14 12.91 7.03
C VAL A 110 -10.34 11.92 5.87
N LEU A 111 -10.92 10.74 6.14
CA LEU A 111 -11.21 9.76 5.09
C LEU A 111 -12.31 10.25 4.13
N ASP A 112 -13.31 10.96 4.65
CA ASP A 112 -14.40 11.52 3.84
C ASP A 112 -13.93 12.74 3.04
N ALA A 113 -12.95 13.49 3.58
CA ALA A 113 -12.34 14.62 2.87
C ALA A 113 -11.57 14.17 1.61
N LEU A 114 -10.87 13.03 1.70
CA LEU A 114 -10.12 12.50 0.56
C LEU A 114 -10.49 11.02 0.33
N PRO A 115 -11.62 10.76 -0.34
CA PRO A 115 -12.11 9.40 -0.53
C PRO A 115 -11.14 8.56 -1.35
N SER A 116 -11.07 7.27 -1.02
CA SER A 116 -10.20 6.31 -1.71
C SER A 116 -10.77 5.74 -2.99
N LYS A 117 -12.04 6.06 -3.30
CA LYS A 117 -12.71 5.64 -4.52
C LYS A 117 -13.31 6.84 -5.22
N TYR A 118 -13.22 6.82 -6.53
CA TYR A 118 -13.96 7.73 -7.37
C TYR A 118 -15.44 7.38 -7.35
N ASP A 119 -16.27 8.27 -6.85
CA ASP A 119 -17.74 8.13 -6.81
C ASP A 119 -18.37 9.45 -7.25
N PHE A 120 -18.48 9.60 -8.56
CA PHE A 120 -19.05 10.80 -9.18
C PHE A 120 -20.54 11.00 -8.87
N PRO A 121 -21.40 9.96 -8.89
CA PRO A 121 -22.80 10.12 -8.52
C PRO A 121 -23.00 10.60 -7.08
N ALA A 122 -22.26 10.07 -6.13
CA ALA A 122 -22.32 10.51 -4.73
C ALA A 122 -21.87 11.95 -4.57
N LEU A 123 -20.84 12.36 -5.31
CA LEU A 123 -20.34 13.73 -5.32
C LEU A 123 -21.40 14.71 -5.84
N ILE A 124 -22.01 14.41 -6.99
CA ILE A 124 -23.10 15.23 -7.55
C ILE A 124 -24.28 15.32 -6.57
N SER A 125 -24.67 14.20 -5.97
CA SER A 125 -25.77 14.17 -5.00
C SER A 125 -25.47 15.04 -3.79
N SER A 126 -24.23 15.03 -3.28
CA SER A 126 -23.83 15.87 -2.15
C SER A 126 -23.91 17.35 -2.50
N VAL A 127 -23.40 17.77 -3.65
CA VAL A 127 -23.44 19.17 -4.10
C VAL A 127 -24.89 19.59 -4.36
N SER A 128 -25.72 18.72 -4.95
CA SER A 128 -27.13 18.99 -5.22
C SER A 128 -27.94 19.19 -3.93
N ASN A 129 -27.60 18.46 -2.87
CA ASN A 129 -28.25 18.66 -1.56
C ASN A 129 -27.91 20.05 -0.99
N ILE A 130 -26.66 20.47 -1.02
CA ILE A 130 -26.25 21.81 -0.57
C ILE A 130 -27.00 22.88 -1.38
N LEU A 131 -27.06 22.75 -2.72
CA LEU A 131 -27.79 23.70 -3.56
C LEU A 131 -29.28 23.80 -3.21
N THR A 132 -29.88 22.67 -2.83
CA THR A 132 -31.27 22.63 -2.41
C THR A 132 -31.48 23.29 -1.04
N ASP A 133 -30.61 23.03 -0.11
CA ASP A 133 -30.65 23.61 1.26
C ASP A 133 -30.47 25.14 1.19
N ASP A 134 -29.61 25.64 0.30
CA ASP A 134 -29.38 27.06 0.05
C ASP A 134 -30.42 27.71 -0.88
N LYS A 135 -31.49 27.00 -1.20
CA LYS A 135 -32.62 27.51 -2.00
C LYS A 135 -32.23 28.00 -3.38
N ILE A 136 -31.24 27.38 -3.98
CA ILE A 136 -30.86 27.64 -5.38
C ILE A 136 -31.92 27.03 -6.31
N THR A 137 -32.41 27.84 -7.22
CA THR A 137 -33.40 27.41 -8.20
C THR A 137 -32.71 26.98 -9.51
N SER A 138 -33.32 26.02 -10.21
CA SER A 138 -32.79 25.43 -11.44
C SER A 138 -31.32 24.98 -11.33
N PRO A 139 -30.96 24.25 -10.26
CA PRO A 139 -29.59 23.82 -10.09
C PRO A 139 -29.20 22.79 -11.16
N SER A 140 -27.97 22.92 -11.67
CA SER A 140 -27.36 21.93 -12.54
C SER A 140 -25.92 21.70 -12.12
N VAL A 141 -25.55 20.46 -11.92
CA VAL A 141 -24.18 20.05 -11.62
C VAL A 141 -23.70 19.19 -12.77
N THR A 142 -22.67 19.64 -13.44
CA THR A 142 -22.05 18.94 -14.57
C THR A 142 -20.59 18.71 -14.30
N GLY A 143 -20.06 17.66 -14.87
CA GLY A 143 -18.64 17.30 -14.76
C GLY A 143 -18.35 16.16 -15.71
N THR A 144 -17.07 15.86 -15.90
CA THR A 144 -16.67 14.70 -16.69
C THR A 144 -16.68 13.48 -15.78
N ASP A 145 -17.57 12.54 -16.07
CA ASP A 145 -17.53 11.25 -15.40
C ASP A 145 -16.41 10.39 -16.01
N GLU A 146 -15.27 10.39 -15.37
CA GLU A 146 -14.10 9.60 -15.78
C GLU A 146 -14.07 8.20 -15.15
N SER A 147 -15.17 7.76 -14.52
CA SER A 147 -15.24 6.46 -13.84
C SER A 147 -14.87 5.28 -14.73
N ALA A 148 -15.06 5.40 -16.04
CA ALA A 148 -14.67 4.38 -17.03
C ALA A 148 -13.16 4.38 -17.37
N THR A 149 -12.47 5.49 -17.14
CA THR A 149 -11.04 5.69 -17.50
C THR A 149 -10.14 5.68 -16.27
N ILE A 150 -10.69 6.01 -15.12
CA ILE A 150 -9.96 6.00 -13.86
C ILE A 150 -9.78 4.56 -13.38
N ASP A 151 -8.52 4.16 -13.25
CA ASP A 151 -8.17 2.90 -12.64
C ASP A 151 -8.36 3.00 -11.11
N ASN A 152 -9.50 2.50 -10.63
CA ASN A 152 -9.78 2.38 -9.19
C ASN A 152 -8.96 1.28 -8.51
N ASN A 153 -8.09 0.58 -9.25
CA ASN A 153 -7.21 -0.41 -8.68
C ASN A 153 -6.23 0.25 -7.70
N ALA A 154 -6.01 -0.42 -6.59
CA ALA A 154 -5.06 0.05 -5.61
C ALA A 154 -3.67 0.23 -6.23
N ALA A 155 -3.16 1.46 -6.22
CA ALA A 155 -1.89 1.83 -6.82
C ALA A 155 -0.71 1.55 -5.87
N THR A 156 0.46 1.25 -6.44
CA THR A 156 1.69 1.09 -5.63
C THR A 156 2.12 2.41 -4.99
N ASN A 157 1.90 3.51 -5.70
CA ASN A 157 2.17 4.87 -5.22
C ASN A 157 1.00 5.79 -5.61
N PRO A 158 -0.10 5.76 -4.83
CA PRO A 158 -1.29 6.55 -5.13
C PRO A 158 -1.00 8.04 -5.02
N GLN A 159 -1.46 8.80 -6.01
CA GLN A 159 -1.42 10.25 -6.02
C GLN A 159 -2.85 10.80 -6.01
N PRO A 160 -3.10 11.95 -5.37
CA PRO A 160 -4.40 12.62 -5.47
C PRO A 160 -4.75 12.94 -6.92
N GLN A 161 -5.98 12.64 -7.30
CA GLN A 161 -6.51 12.91 -8.63
C GLN A 161 -7.62 13.95 -8.53
N GLN A 162 -7.62 14.89 -9.47
CA GLN A 162 -8.54 16.01 -9.49
C GLN A 162 -9.81 15.64 -10.25
N ILE A 163 -10.96 16.11 -9.74
CA ILE A 163 -12.26 16.03 -10.38
C ILE A 163 -12.76 17.45 -10.54
N GLN A 164 -13.04 17.88 -11.75
CA GLN A 164 -13.61 19.19 -12.03
C GLN A 164 -15.12 19.11 -12.16
N LEU A 165 -15.81 20.01 -11.48
CA LEU A 165 -17.26 20.20 -11.55
C LEU A 165 -17.59 21.60 -11.98
N THR A 166 -18.67 21.74 -12.73
CA THR A 166 -19.29 23.03 -13.04
C THR A 166 -20.71 23.02 -12.48
N VAL A 167 -20.97 23.94 -11.58
CA VAL A 167 -22.26 24.13 -10.91
C VAL A 167 -22.91 25.39 -11.43
N THR A 168 -24.16 25.29 -11.86
CA THR A 168 -24.95 26.45 -12.32
C THR A 168 -26.28 26.49 -11.58
N GLY A 169 -26.80 27.66 -11.41
CA GLY A 169 -28.12 27.85 -10.78
C GLY A 169 -28.52 29.31 -10.75
N THR A 170 -29.70 29.56 -10.22
CA THR A 170 -30.25 30.91 -10.03
C THR A 170 -30.64 31.09 -8.57
N GLY A 171 -30.26 32.21 -7.96
CA GLY A 171 -30.61 32.55 -6.58
C GLY A 171 -30.41 34.02 -6.27
N THR A 172 -30.78 34.43 -5.09
CA THR A 172 -30.42 35.76 -4.59
C THR A 172 -28.94 35.79 -4.28
N TYR A 173 -28.36 37.00 -4.15
CA TYR A 173 -26.96 37.16 -3.75
C TYR A 173 -26.65 36.43 -2.44
N ASP A 174 -27.55 36.53 -1.46
CA ASP A 174 -27.39 35.88 -0.14
C ASP A 174 -27.39 34.36 -0.25
N ASN A 175 -28.24 33.79 -1.11
CA ASN A 175 -28.30 32.34 -1.33
C ASN A 175 -27.01 31.83 -2.02
N VAL A 176 -26.50 32.56 -3.02
CA VAL A 176 -25.26 32.21 -3.67
C VAL A 176 -24.06 32.32 -2.72
N LEU A 177 -24.07 33.36 -1.86
CA LEU A 177 -23.04 33.54 -0.83
C LEU A 177 -23.08 32.39 0.20
N ALA A 178 -24.27 32.01 0.67
CA ALA A 178 -24.45 30.87 1.58
C ALA A 178 -23.94 29.58 0.95
N PHE A 179 -24.29 29.32 -0.30
CA PHE A 179 -23.79 28.15 -1.04
C PHE A 179 -22.26 28.09 -1.10
N VAL A 180 -21.59 29.19 -1.43
CA VAL A 180 -20.11 29.24 -1.45
C VAL A 180 -19.54 29.00 -0.06
N GLN A 181 -20.12 29.59 0.98
CA GLN A 181 -19.70 29.39 2.37
C GLN A 181 -19.88 27.92 2.84
N ASP A 182 -20.97 27.27 2.43
CA ASP A 182 -21.23 25.88 2.78
C ASP A 182 -20.33 24.93 1.99
N LEU A 183 -19.94 25.26 0.78
CA LEU A 183 -18.88 24.54 0.08
C LEU A 183 -17.51 24.68 0.77
N GLU A 184 -17.15 25.89 1.24
CA GLU A 184 -15.91 26.12 2.00
C GLU A 184 -15.88 25.35 3.34
N ARG A 185 -17.05 25.16 3.95
CA ARG A 185 -17.22 24.43 5.22
C ARG A 185 -17.39 22.93 5.02
N SER A 186 -17.51 22.48 3.78
CA SER A 186 -17.66 21.07 3.45
C SER A 186 -16.46 20.26 3.93
N ILE A 187 -16.72 18.99 4.34
CA ILE A 187 -15.65 18.05 4.69
C ILE A 187 -14.75 17.79 3.48
N ARG A 188 -15.33 17.69 2.27
CA ARG A 188 -14.54 17.56 1.04
C ARG A 188 -13.93 18.90 0.67
N PRO A 189 -12.65 18.96 0.35
CA PRO A 189 -12.04 20.19 -0.14
C PRO A 189 -12.57 20.52 -1.54
N PHE A 190 -13.12 21.69 -1.69
CA PHE A 190 -13.47 22.28 -2.97
C PHE A 190 -12.57 23.49 -3.25
N ASP A 191 -11.84 23.40 -4.33
CA ASP A 191 -10.99 24.50 -4.80
C ASP A 191 -11.75 25.29 -5.88
N VAL A 192 -12.12 26.52 -5.56
CA VAL A 192 -12.88 27.39 -6.44
C VAL A 192 -11.96 27.94 -7.53
N VAL A 193 -12.16 27.49 -8.76
CA VAL A 193 -11.41 27.95 -9.93
C VAL A 193 -11.96 29.26 -10.47
N SER A 194 -13.29 29.35 -10.60
CA SER A 194 -13.94 30.56 -11.09
C SER A 194 -15.39 30.63 -10.61
N LEU A 195 -15.84 31.84 -10.33
CA LEU A 195 -17.23 32.16 -10.07
C LEU A 195 -17.65 33.31 -11.00
N GLN A 196 -18.66 33.06 -11.79
CA GLN A 196 -19.27 34.05 -12.65
C GLN A 196 -20.68 34.33 -12.18
N LEU A 197 -21.02 35.62 -12.05
CA LEU A 197 -22.32 36.08 -11.60
C LEU A 197 -22.90 37.02 -12.68
N ALA A 198 -24.17 36.82 -13.01
CA ALA A 198 -24.87 37.65 -13.98
C ALA A 198 -26.32 37.88 -13.54
N GLY A 199 -26.84 39.08 -13.74
CA GLY A 199 -28.22 39.43 -13.42
C GLY A 199 -28.38 40.38 -12.22
N PRO A 200 -29.61 40.71 -11.85
CA PRO A 200 -29.92 41.55 -10.70
C PRO A 200 -29.72 40.76 -9.38
N GLN A 201 -29.51 41.48 -8.27
CA GLN A 201 -29.22 40.86 -6.95
C GLN A 201 -30.30 39.86 -6.46
N ASP A 202 -31.54 40.08 -6.86
CA ASP A 202 -32.68 39.25 -6.46
C ASP A 202 -32.81 37.97 -7.32
N SER A 203 -32.11 37.91 -8.46
CA SER A 203 -32.16 36.76 -9.38
C SER A 203 -30.83 36.64 -10.17
N LEU A 204 -29.77 36.33 -9.44
CA LEU A 204 -28.47 36.10 -10.02
C LEU A 204 -28.39 34.70 -10.65
N ILE A 205 -27.94 34.66 -11.85
CA ILE A 205 -27.48 33.42 -12.48
C ILE A 205 -26.02 33.27 -12.17
N PHE A 206 -25.61 32.14 -11.63
CA PHE A 206 -24.20 31.88 -11.35
C PHE A 206 -23.70 30.64 -12.09
N THR A 207 -22.43 30.71 -12.41
CA THR A 207 -21.64 29.56 -12.90
C THR A 207 -20.38 29.45 -12.06
N LEU A 208 -20.28 28.36 -11.29
CA LEU A 208 -19.15 28.08 -10.42
C LEU A 208 -18.39 26.86 -10.96
N THR A 209 -17.10 27.02 -11.19
CA THR A 209 -16.20 25.90 -11.51
C THR A 209 -15.36 25.59 -10.31
N VAL A 210 -15.41 24.34 -9.85
CA VAL A 210 -14.68 23.86 -8.68
C VAL A 210 -13.93 22.58 -9.00
N ASN A 211 -12.81 22.39 -8.31
CA ASN A 211 -12.06 21.15 -8.29
C ASN A 211 -12.25 20.47 -6.94
N THR A 212 -12.40 19.17 -6.96
CA THR A 212 -12.30 18.33 -5.77
C THR A 212 -11.35 17.16 -6.06
N TYR A 213 -11.03 16.37 -5.05
CA TYR A 213 -9.97 15.39 -5.16
C TYR A 213 -10.39 14.03 -4.59
N PHE A 214 -9.80 12.98 -5.13
CA PHE A 214 -9.80 11.65 -4.51
C PHE A 214 -8.41 11.05 -4.61
N GLN A 215 -8.09 10.08 -3.77
CA GLN A 215 -6.80 9.39 -3.80
C GLN A 215 -7.02 7.88 -3.76
N PRO A 216 -6.66 7.14 -4.83
CA PRO A 216 -6.80 5.69 -4.85
C PRO A 216 -6.13 5.04 -3.64
N ALA A 217 -6.71 3.95 -3.14
CA ALA A 217 -6.11 3.20 -2.03
C ALA A 217 -4.75 2.63 -2.43
N LYS A 218 -3.82 2.58 -1.48
CA LYS A 218 -2.52 1.95 -1.71
C LYS A 218 -2.66 0.44 -1.74
N SER A 219 -2.11 -0.23 -2.77
CA SER A 219 -2.04 -1.68 -2.81
C SER A 219 -0.93 -2.19 -1.88
N LEU A 220 -1.27 -3.15 -1.04
CA LEU A 220 -0.32 -3.91 -0.26
C LEU A 220 -0.15 -5.28 -0.92
N ASN A 221 0.90 -5.44 -1.73
CA ASN A 221 1.20 -6.73 -2.33
C ASN A 221 1.97 -7.60 -1.32
N VAL A 222 1.34 -8.66 -0.88
CA VAL A 222 2.03 -9.71 -0.11
C VAL A 222 2.65 -10.68 -1.11
N VAL A 223 3.98 -10.73 -1.16
CA VAL A 223 4.72 -11.64 -2.04
C VAL A 223 5.29 -12.77 -1.19
N THR A 224 4.99 -14.01 -1.57
CA THR A 224 5.64 -15.19 -1.00
C THR A 224 6.86 -15.53 -1.85
N GLN A 225 8.04 -15.55 -1.26
CA GLN A 225 9.27 -15.89 -1.94
C GLN A 225 9.82 -17.21 -1.40
N GLU A 226 9.97 -18.21 -2.28
CA GLU A 226 10.67 -19.45 -1.96
C GLU A 226 12.18 -19.23 -2.00
N VAL A 227 12.87 -19.73 -0.98
CA VAL A 227 14.34 -19.75 -0.94
C VAL A 227 14.81 -21.01 -1.71
N LYS A 228 15.29 -20.83 -2.94
CA LYS A 228 15.87 -21.87 -3.76
C LYS A 228 17.40 -21.93 -3.61
#